data_6e12e48420c60d155e51f13fb2ad118a
#
_entry.id   6e12e48420c60d155e51f13fb2ad118a
#
_cell.length_a   1.000
_cell.length_b   1.000
_cell.length_c   1.000
_cell.angle_alpha   90.00
_cell.angle_beta   90.00
_cell.angle_gamma   90.00
#
_symmetry.space_group_name_H-M   'P 1'
#
loop_
_entity.id
_entity.type
_entity.pdbx_description
1 polymer ?
#
loop_
_entity_poly.entity_id
_entity_poly.type
_entity_poly.pdbx_seq_one_letter_code
_entity_poly.pdbx_strand_id
1 'polypeptide(L)'
;MKKISCIIPAYNEEKNISNVLNVLLKFLHKDIFEIIVVNDYSSDKTEEILRNFSEIKIIQNEKNLWKSASVAKAIKISNWEFIFLIDADLLNLEPENINLFLKPIFENQSDVVIAYLKNSWPLFPFKKIDYCSWQRIISKKILLENIDEIEKLESYGLEVFINKLIIKHKLSLKIINWKNVENDFHQEKDWFLAWWRKNLKIWKNILKHWWWFFWIYKMNFDLIKLLKK
;
A
#
# COMPACT_ATOMS: atom_id res chain seq x y z
N MET A 1 -18.84 -14.61 -5.25
CA MET A 1 -18.37 -13.24 -5.58
C MET A 1 -17.19 -12.94 -4.68
N LYS A 2 -16.04 -12.50 -5.21
CA LYS A 2 -14.87 -12.13 -4.39
C LYS A 2 -15.22 -10.90 -3.57
N LYS A 3 -14.81 -10.88 -2.30
CA LYS A 3 -15.08 -9.78 -1.38
C LYS A 3 -13.77 -9.16 -0.90
N ILE A 4 -13.74 -7.84 -0.84
CA ILE A 4 -12.53 -7.05 -0.58
C ILE A 4 -12.71 -6.22 0.68
N SER A 5 -11.71 -6.28 1.59
CA SER A 5 -11.52 -5.34 2.69
C SER A 5 -10.50 -4.29 2.26
N CYS A 6 -10.87 -3.02 2.27
CA CYS A 6 -9.98 -1.91 2.01
C CYS A 6 -9.32 -1.47 3.32
N ILE A 7 -7.99 -1.35 3.35
CA ILE A 7 -7.22 -0.94 4.54
C ILE A 7 -6.43 0.32 4.21
N ILE A 8 -6.59 1.35 5.05
CA ILE A 8 -5.98 2.67 4.91
C ILE A 8 -5.22 3.00 6.20
N PRO A 9 -3.89 2.89 6.24
CA PRO A 9 -3.12 3.47 7.32
C PRO A 9 -3.08 5.00 7.16
N ALA A 10 -3.31 5.73 8.25
CA ALA A 10 -3.33 7.18 8.27
C ALA A 10 -2.50 7.73 9.43
N TYR A 11 -1.60 8.68 9.15
CA TYR A 11 -0.84 9.42 10.14
C TYR A 11 -0.66 10.85 9.69
N ASN A 12 -1.37 11.80 10.32
CA ASN A 12 -1.38 13.22 9.98
C ASN A 12 -1.82 13.49 8.52
N GLU A 13 -3.01 12.98 8.17
CA GLU A 13 -3.57 13.05 6.81
C GLU A 13 -4.83 13.93 6.74
N GLU A 14 -4.93 14.97 7.59
CA GLU A 14 -6.10 15.87 7.63
C GLU A 14 -6.46 16.49 6.28
N LYS A 15 -5.48 16.66 5.38
CA LYS A 15 -5.68 17.33 4.09
C LYS A 15 -6.29 16.40 3.03
N ASN A 16 -5.93 15.12 3.06
CA ASN A 16 -6.15 14.22 1.92
C ASN A 16 -7.14 13.10 2.21
N ILE A 17 -7.23 12.63 3.46
CA ILE A 17 -8.00 11.43 3.82
C ILE A 17 -9.47 11.49 3.39
N SER A 18 -10.12 12.66 3.51
CA SER A 18 -11.52 12.83 3.09
C SER A 18 -11.72 12.57 1.60
N ASN A 19 -10.79 13.03 0.76
CA ASN A 19 -10.88 12.86 -0.69
C ASN A 19 -10.78 11.37 -1.07
N VAL A 20 -9.86 10.64 -0.45
CA VAL A 20 -9.68 9.19 -0.66
C VAL A 20 -10.94 8.44 -0.21
N LEU A 21 -11.45 8.73 0.99
CA LEU A 21 -12.65 8.08 1.53
C LEU A 21 -13.89 8.34 0.68
N ASN A 22 -14.11 9.58 0.23
CA ASN A 22 -15.26 9.93 -0.61
C ASN A 22 -15.27 9.17 -1.94
N VAL A 23 -14.12 8.81 -2.49
CA VAL A 23 -14.04 7.96 -3.67
C VAL A 23 -14.34 6.51 -3.33
N LEU A 24 -13.73 5.96 -2.28
CA LEU A 24 -13.88 4.56 -1.90
C LEU A 24 -15.31 4.21 -1.43
N LEU A 25 -16.00 5.13 -0.77
CA LEU A 25 -17.38 4.95 -0.32
C LEU A 25 -18.36 4.71 -1.47
N LYS A 26 -18.07 5.17 -2.70
CA LYS A 26 -18.90 4.88 -3.88
C LYS A 26 -18.90 3.38 -4.25
N PHE A 27 -17.93 2.63 -3.76
CA PHE A 27 -17.76 1.19 -3.99
C PHE A 27 -18.16 0.33 -2.79
N LEU A 28 -18.47 0.96 -1.66
CA LEU A 28 -18.87 0.24 -0.45
C LEU A 28 -20.17 -0.54 -0.67
N HIS A 29 -20.21 -1.77 -0.17
CA HIS A 29 -21.29 -2.75 -0.33
C HIS A 29 -21.56 -3.24 -1.77
N LYS A 30 -20.72 -2.84 -2.74
CA LYS A 30 -20.74 -3.35 -4.11
C LYS A 30 -19.52 -4.25 -4.36
N ASP A 31 -18.38 -3.62 -4.47
CA ASP A 31 -17.09 -4.23 -4.81
C ASP A 31 -16.15 -4.26 -3.59
N ILE A 32 -16.24 -3.25 -2.72
CA ILE A 32 -15.57 -3.15 -1.42
C ILE A 32 -16.61 -3.39 -0.34
N PHE A 33 -16.38 -4.37 0.53
CA PHE A 33 -17.36 -4.78 1.54
C PHE A 33 -17.11 -4.17 2.92
N GLU A 34 -15.92 -3.67 3.16
CA GLU A 34 -15.57 -2.87 4.33
C GLU A 34 -14.37 -1.97 4.04
N ILE A 35 -14.34 -0.82 4.69
CA ILE A 35 -13.22 0.11 4.70
C ILE A 35 -12.75 0.22 6.15
N ILE A 36 -11.47 -0.09 6.38
CA ILE A 36 -10.84 -0.04 7.70
C ILE A 36 -9.74 1.01 7.64
N VAL A 37 -9.90 2.09 8.40
CA VAL A 37 -8.87 3.12 8.55
C VAL A 37 -8.15 2.91 9.87
N VAL A 38 -6.82 2.87 9.84
CA VAL A 38 -6.01 2.79 11.05
C VAL A 38 -5.37 4.15 11.28
N ASN A 39 -5.89 4.90 12.25
CA ASN A 39 -5.26 6.14 12.69
C ASN A 39 -4.08 5.82 13.60
N ASP A 40 -2.86 6.01 13.10
CA ASP A 40 -1.62 5.66 13.77
C ASP A 40 -1.12 6.78 14.70
N TYR A 41 -2.01 7.25 15.60
CA TYR A 41 -1.71 8.30 16.58
C TYR A 41 -1.46 9.66 15.91
N SER A 42 -2.35 10.10 15.01
CA SER A 42 -2.29 11.42 14.41
C SER A 42 -2.41 12.54 15.45
N SER A 43 -1.65 13.61 15.25
CA SER A 43 -1.64 14.81 16.11
C SER A 43 -2.38 16.00 15.49
N ASP A 44 -2.81 15.88 14.23
CA ASP A 44 -3.60 16.84 13.48
C ASP A 44 -5.11 16.51 13.58
N LYS A 45 -5.93 17.09 12.69
CA LYS A 45 -7.38 16.86 12.67
C LYS A 45 -7.82 15.55 12.00
N THR A 46 -6.88 14.64 11.69
CA THR A 46 -7.22 13.37 11.01
C THR A 46 -8.30 12.59 11.77
N GLU A 47 -8.17 12.47 13.10
CA GLU A 47 -9.17 11.75 13.92
C GLU A 47 -10.55 12.40 13.87
N GLU A 48 -10.61 13.73 14.00
CA GLU A 48 -11.86 14.49 13.93
C GLU A 48 -12.56 14.28 12.57
N ILE A 49 -11.78 14.31 11.49
CA ILE A 49 -12.29 14.09 10.14
C ILE A 49 -12.84 12.67 9.98
N LEU A 50 -12.11 11.65 10.46
CA LEU A 50 -12.53 10.26 10.35
C LEU A 50 -13.86 9.99 11.05
N ARG A 51 -14.13 10.64 12.18
CA ARG A 51 -15.40 10.51 12.92
C ARG A 51 -16.63 10.97 12.13
N ASN A 52 -16.47 11.75 11.07
CA ASN A 52 -17.56 12.16 10.20
C ASN A 52 -17.98 11.07 9.19
N PHE A 53 -17.25 9.97 9.11
CA PHE A 53 -17.54 8.85 8.22
C PHE A 53 -18.10 7.65 9.01
N SER A 54 -19.41 7.55 9.13
CA SER A 54 -20.08 6.50 9.91
C SER A 54 -19.97 5.10 9.30
N GLU A 55 -19.68 5.01 8.00
CA GLU A 55 -19.69 3.77 7.23
C GLU A 55 -18.36 3.01 7.31
N ILE A 56 -17.30 3.64 7.83
CA ILE A 56 -15.98 3.04 7.93
C ILE A 56 -15.72 2.47 9.32
N LYS A 57 -14.80 1.50 9.40
CA LYS A 57 -14.26 1.03 10.67
C LYS A 57 -12.98 1.81 10.99
N ILE A 58 -12.91 2.38 12.19
CA ILE A 58 -11.72 3.12 12.63
C ILE A 58 -11.02 2.31 13.72
N ILE A 59 -9.72 2.08 13.53
CA ILE A 59 -8.81 1.59 14.58
C ILE A 59 -7.98 2.78 15.02
N GLN A 60 -8.06 3.12 16.31
CA GLN A 60 -7.24 4.16 16.92
C GLN A 60 -6.05 3.52 17.64
N ASN A 61 -4.84 3.88 17.26
CA ASN A 61 -3.64 3.49 18.00
C ASN A 61 -3.38 4.48 19.14
N GLU A 62 -2.94 3.95 20.30
CA GLU A 62 -2.59 4.75 21.47
C GLU A 62 -1.20 5.40 21.37
N LYS A 63 -0.40 4.96 20.42
CA LYS A 63 0.93 5.50 20.07
C LYS A 63 1.22 5.19 18.60
N ASN A 64 2.15 5.90 18.00
CA ASN A 64 2.62 5.59 16.65
C ASN A 64 3.33 4.22 16.65
N LEU A 65 2.77 3.27 15.89
CA LEU A 65 3.24 1.89 15.79
C LEU A 65 3.95 1.59 14.47
N TRP A 66 4.04 2.58 13.59
CA TRP A 66 4.47 2.44 12.21
C TRP A 66 3.45 1.70 11.31
N LYS A 67 3.55 1.98 10.02
CA LYS A 67 2.63 1.52 8.98
C LYS A 67 2.38 0.01 9.03
N SER A 68 3.43 -0.79 9.17
CA SER A 68 3.35 -2.26 9.12
C SER A 68 2.53 -2.84 10.26
N ALA A 69 2.79 -2.41 11.50
CA ALA A 69 2.06 -2.89 12.68
C ALA A 69 0.59 -2.41 12.64
N SER A 70 0.35 -1.17 12.20
CA SER A 70 -1.00 -0.62 12.02
C SER A 70 -1.79 -1.43 10.99
N VAL A 71 -1.18 -1.74 9.85
CA VAL A 71 -1.79 -2.57 8.82
C VAL A 71 -2.03 -4.01 9.30
N ALA A 72 -1.10 -4.60 10.04
CA ALA A 72 -1.27 -5.94 10.61
C ALA A 72 -2.51 -6.03 11.51
N LYS A 73 -2.77 -5.01 12.34
CA LYS A 73 -4.00 -4.93 13.14
C LYS A 73 -5.25 -4.97 12.27
N ALA A 74 -5.29 -4.18 11.20
CA ALA A 74 -6.43 -4.15 10.29
C ALA A 74 -6.63 -5.48 9.55
N ILE A 75 -5.55 -6.13 9.10
CA ILE A 75 -5.61 -7.45 8.46
C ILE A 75 -6.23 -8.49 9.41
N LYS A 76 -5.83 -8.49 10.69
CA LYS A 76 -6.35 -9.44 11.70
C LYS A 76 -7.87 -9.34 11.86
N ILE A 77 -8.42 -8.12 11.86
CA ILE A 77 -9.86 -7.89 12.07
C ILE A 77 -10.69 -7.81 10.78
N SER A 78 -10.05 -7.77 9.62
CA SER A 78 -10.77 -7.75 8.34
C SER A 78 -11.56 -9.04 8.14
N ASN A 79 -12.67 -8.99 7.39
CA ASN A 79 -13.57 -10.14 7.27
C ASN A 79 -13.45 -10.86 5.91
N TRP A 80 -12.86 -10.23 4.89
CA TRP A 80 -12.99 -10.69 3.51
C TRP A 80 -11.72 -11.32 2.94
N GLU A 81 -11.86 -11.97 1.79
CA GLU A 81 -10.83 -12.83 1.19
C GLU A 81 -9.64 -12.06 0.62
N PHE A 82 -9.88 -10.83 0.14
CA PHE A 82 -8.86 -9.98 -0.44
C PHE A 82 -8.67 -8.73 0.40
N ILE A 83 -7.42 -8.29 0.49
CA ILE A 83 -7.04 -7.02 1.11
C ILE A 83 -6.64 -6.06 0.01
N PHE A 84 -7.29 -4.89 -0.01
CA PHE A 84 -6.90 -3.74 -0.80
C PHE A 84 -6.18 -2.75 0.09
N LEU A 85 -4.88 -2.63 -0.06
CA LEU A 85 -4.04 -1.66 0.63
C LEU A 85 -4.00 -0.38 -0.20
N ILE A 86 -4.31 0.77 0.41
CA ILE A 86 -4.30 2.08 -0.26
C ILE A 86 -3.83 3.16 0.71
N ASP A 87 -3.05 4.14 0.22
CA ASP A 87 -2.58 5.28 1.01
C ASP A 87 -3.68 6.32 1.24
N ALA A 88 -3.56 7.05 2.35
CA ALA A 88 -4.46 8.14 2.75
C ALA A 88 -4.16 9.47 2.02
N ASP A 89 -2.97 9.61 1.42
CA ASP A 89 -2.40 10.84 0.85
C ASP A 89 -2.52 10.94 -0.68
N LEU A 90 -3.40 10.16 -1.30
CA LEU A 90 -3.55 10.15 -2.75
C LEU A 90 -4.25 11.40 -3.27
N LEU A 91 -3.61 12.06 -4.22
CA LEU A 91 -4.16 13.19 -4.98
C LEU A 91 -4.77 12.72 -6.31
N ASN A 92 -5.84 13.37 -6.74
CA ASN A 92 -6.54 13.12 -8.01
C ASN A 92 -7.04 11.67 -8.16
N LEU A 93 -7.33 10.99 -7.05
CA LEU A 93 -7.98 9.69 -7.09
C LEU A 93 -9.43 9.85 -7.58
N GLU A 94 -9.80 9.07 -8.59
CA GLU A 94 -11.14 9.08 -9.18
C GLU A 94 -11.76 7.68 -9.15
N PRO A 95 -13.11 7.58 -9.22
CA PRO A 95 -13.79 6.28 -9.24
C PRO A 95 -13.30 5.34 -10.34
N GLU A 96 -12.94 5.89 -11.51
CA GLU A 96 -12.42 5.08 -12.62
C GLU A 96 -11.11 4.38 -12.28
N ASN A 97 -10.24 5.01 -11.48
CA ASN A 97 -9.01 4.36 -11.00
C ASN A 97 -9.32 3.10 -10.20
N ILE A 98 -10.31 3.20 -9.30
CA ILE A 98 -10.75 2.07 -8.47
C ILE A 98 -11.39 0.97 -9.34
N ASN A 99 -12.28 1.30 -10.26
CA ASN A 99 -12.90 0.35 -11.18
C ASN A 99 -11.85 -0.47 -11.95
N LEU A 100 -10.90 0.22 -12.57
CA LEU A 100 -9.81 -0.42 -13.32
C LEU A 100 -8.92 -1.30 -12.42
N PHE A 101 -8.76 -0.91 -11.15
CA PHE A 101 -7.91 -1.61 -10.21
C PHE A 101 -8.55 -2.89 -9.66
N LEU A 102 -9.84 -2.88 -9.43
CA LEU A 102 -10.61 -4.04 -8.93
C LEU A 102 -10.86 -5.10 -10.01
N LYS A 103 -11.05 -4.66 -11.26
CA LYS A 103 -11.42 -5.50 -12.40
C LYS A 103 -10.58 -6.77 -12.57
N PRO A 104 -9.24 -6.74 -12.55
CA PRO A 104 -8.44 -7.96 -12.72
C PRO A 104 -8.67 -9.03 -11.65
N ILE A 105 -9.01 -8.64 -10.43
CA ILE A 105 -9.34 -9.56 -9.35
C ILE A 105 -10.69 -10.22 -9.61
N PHE A 106 -11.73 -9.44 -9.92
CA PHE A 106 -13.08 -9.96 -10.15
C PHE A 106 -13.17 -10.86 -11.39
N GLU A 107 -12.43 -10.52 -12.43
CA GLU A 107 -12.37 -11.30 -13.67
C GLU A 107 -11.38 -12.48 -13.64
N ASN A 108 -10.78 -12.79 -12.49
CA ASN A 108 -9.76 -13.85 -12.33
C ASN A 108 -8.56 -13.70 -13.28
N GLN A 109 -8.22 -12.47 -13.65
CA GLN A 109 -7.10 -12.20 -14.56
C GLN A 109 -5.75 -12.27 -13.83
N SER A 110 -5.72 -11.98 -12.52
CA SER A 110 -4.49 -12.04 -11.71
C SER A 110 -4.81 -12.32 -10.25
N ASP A 111 -3.81 -12.83 -9.52
CA ASP A 111 -3.88 -13.07 -8.08
C ASP A 111 -3.56 -11.79 -7.28
N VAL A 112 -2.77 -10.89 -7.89
CA VAL A 112 -2.33 -9.63 -7.29
C VAL A 112 -2.45 -8.51 -8.31
N VAL A 113 -2.86 -7.33 -7.85
CA VAL A 113 -2.85 -6.08 -8.63
C VAL A 113 -2.02 -5.06 -7.88
N ILE A 114 -1.19 -4.31 -8.60
CA ILE A 114 -0.39 -3.20 -8.07
C ILE A 114 -0.64 -1.97 -8.94
N ALA A 115 -0.85 -0.79 -8.31
CA ALA A 115 -0.94 0.46 -9.05
C ALA A 115 0.46 1.02 -9.35
N TYR A 116 0.61 1.62 -10.53
CA TYR A 116 1.73 2.46 -10.88
C TYR A 116 1.26 3.91 -10.95
N LEU A 117 1.72 4.75 -10.03
CA LEU A 117 1.30 6.14 -9.90
C LEU A 117 2.10 7.05 -10.83
N LYS A 118 1.59 8.28 -11.04
CA LYS A 118 2.25 9.33 -11.84
C LYS A 118 3.65 9.66 -11.32
N ASN A 119 3.81 9.72 -10.00
CA ASN A 119 5.08 10.03 -9.33
C ASN A 119 5.80 8.80 -8.77
N SER A 120 5.41 7.59 -9.20
CA SER A 120 6.14 6.36 -8.90
C SER A 120 7.58 6.44 -9.37
N TRP A 121 8.51 5.96 -8.55
CA TRP A 121 9.92 5.96 -8.87
C TRP A 121 10.24 4.86 -9.90
N PRO A 122 10.62 5.20 -11.14
CA PRO A 122 10.91 4.22 -12.18
C PRO A 122 12.35 3.68 -12.02
N LEU A 123 12.56 2.72 -11.12
CA LEU A 123 13.84 1.98 -11.11
C LEU A 123 14.05 1.15 -12.39
N PHE A 124 12.94 0.83 -13.10
CA PHE A 124 12.97 0.13 -14.39
C PHE A 124 11.96 0.76 -15.35
N PRO A 125 12.37 1.77 -16.14
CA PRO A 125 11.48 2.51 -17.02
C PRO A 125 10.80 1.64 -18.10
N PHE A 126 11.39 0.48 -18.43
CA PHE A 126 10.89 -0.39 -19.50
C PHE A 126 9.63 -1.19 -19.14
N LYS A 127 9.33 -1.41 -17.85
CA LYS A 127 8.20 -2.25 -17.42
C LYS A 127 7.19 -1.57 -16.50
N LYS A 128 7.39 -0.30 -16.13
CA LYS A 128 6.49 0.47 -15.25
C LYS A 128 6.07 -0.30 -14.01
N ILE A 129 7.02 -0.94 -13.34
CA ILE A 129 6.81 -1.61 -12.05
C ILE A 129 7.40 -0.72 -10.98
N ASP A 130 6.54 -0.31 -10.04
CA ASP A 130 6.97 0.30 -8.80
C ASP A 130 6.89 -0.75 -7.70
N TYR A 131 8.04 -1.30 -7.32
CA TYR A 131 8.11 -2.30 -6.25
C TYR A 131 7.82 -1.71 -4.87
N CYS A 132 7.88 -0.39 -4.74
CA CYS A 132 7.53 0.34 -3.53
C CYS A 132 6.08 0.80 -3.51
N SER A 133 5.33 0.62 -4.61
CA SER A 133 3.93 1.03 -4.62
C SER A 133 3.16 0.33 -3.51
N TRP A 134 2.49 1.14 -2.71
CA TRP A 134 1.66 0.66 -1.63
C TRP A 134 0.31 0.13 -2.12
N GLN A 135 -0.27 0.78 -3.14
CA GLN A 135 -1.60 0.45 -3.65
C GLN A 135 -1.58 -0.93 -4.29
N ARG A 136 -2.14 -1.92 -3.58
CA ARG A 136 -2.19 -3.31 -4.04
C ARG A 136 -3.38 -4.08 -3.52
N ILE A 137 -3.79 -5.08 -4.29
CA ILE A 137 -4.78 -6.07 -3.86
C ILE A 137 -4.10 -7.43 -3.83
N ILE A 138 -4.27 -8.15 -2.73
CA ILE A 138 -3.68 -9.48 -2.51
C ILE A 138 -4.59 -10.31 -1.61
N SER A 139 -4.48 -11.64 -1.67
CA SER A 139 -5.20 -12.55 -0.79
C SER A 139 -4.88 -12.31 0.67
N LYS A 140 -5.92 -12.14 1.51
CA LYS A 140 -5.79 -12.03 2.97
C LYS A 140 -5.08 -13.24 3.58
N LYS A 141 -5.36 -14.45 3.08
CA LYS A 141 -4.77 -15.68 3.59
C LYS A 141 -3.24 -15.61 3.60
N ILE A 142 -2.63 -15.15 2.50
CA ILE A 142 -1.18 -15.03 2.37
C ILE A 142 -0.60 -14.04 3.40
N LEU A 143 -1.30 -12.94 3.65
CA LEU A 143 -0.88 -11.95 4.65
C LEU A 143 -1.02 -12.49 6.07
N LEU A 144 -2.13 -13.19 6.37
CA LEU A 144 -2.37 -13.77 7.70
C LEU A 144 -1.37 -14.87 8.05
N GLU A 145 -0.99 -15.71 7.11
CA GLU A 145 0.02 -16.76 7.32
C GLU A 145 1.40 -16.18 7.68
N ASN A 146 1.63 -14.90 7.42
CA ASN A 146 2.89 -14.21 7.67
C ASN A 146 2.72 -12.98 8.59
N ILE A 147 1.63 -12.92 9.35
CA ILE A 147 1.23 -11.71 10.08
C ILE A 147 2.22 -11.30 11.16
N ASP A 148 2.84 -12.25 11.85
CA ASP A 148 3.81 -11.99 12.92
C ASP A 148 5.12 -11.37 12.39
N GLU A 149 5.48 -11.70 11.15
CA GLU A 149 6.61 -11.08 10.46
C GLU A 149 6.23 -9.67 10.01
N ILE A 150 5.05 -9.49 9.41
CA ILE A 150 4.52 -8.20 8.97
C ILE A 150 4.49 -7.19 10.12
N GLU A 151 4.02 -7.60 11.29
CA GLU A 151 3.88 -6.72 12.47
C GLU A 151 5.21 -6.14 12.97
N LYS A 152 6.33 -6.83 12.69
CA LYS A 152 7.69 -6.46 13.13
C LYS A 152 8.47 -5.65 12.10
N LEU A 153 7.91 -5.43 10.90
CA LEU A 153 8.60 -4.73 9.84
C LEU A 153 8.65 -3.22 10.11
N GLU A 154 9.79 -2.61 9.81
CA GLU A 154 10.01 -1.17 9.92
C GLU A 154 10.06 -0.51 8.54
N SER A 155 9.71 0.76 8.47
CA SER A 155 9.78 1.59 7.24
C SER A 155 9.12 0.92 6.03
N TYR A 156 9.78 0.94 4.87
CA TYR A 156 9.32 0.30 3.61
C TYR A 156 9.45 -1.24 3.59
N GLY A 157 9.66 -1.86 4.74
CA GLY A 157 9.83 -3.31 4.85
C GLY A 157 8.61 -4.10 4.37
N LEU A 158 7.41 -3.53 4.52
CA LEU A 158 6.16 -4.20 4.20
C LEU A 158 5.97 -4.41 2.69
N GLU A 159 6.23 -3.40 1.87
CA GLU A 159 6.12 -3.49 0.42
C GLU A 159 7.08 -4.54 -0.15
N VAL A 160 8.33 -4.48 0.33
CA VAL A 160 9.37 -5.44 -0.03
C VAL A 160 9.03 -6.85 0.43
N PHE A 161 8.48 -6.99 1.63
CA PHE A 161 8.09 -8.29 2.18
C PHE A 161 6.94 -8.90 1.39
N ILE A 162 5.89 -8.11 1.08
CA ILE A 162 4.78 -8.59 0.24
C ILE A 162 5.29 -9.01 -1.15
N ASN A 163 6.22 -8.26 -1.74
CA ASN A 163 6.82 -8.65 -3.02
C ASN A 163 7.54 -10.01 -2.94
N LYS A 164 8.24 -10.30 -1.83
CA LYS A 164 8.83 -11.63 -1.58
C LYS A 164 7.75 -12.72 -1.51
N LEU A 165 6.62 -12.45 -0.85
CA LEU A 165 5.51 -13.40 -0.80
C LEU A 165 4.92 -13.65 -2.19
N ILE A 166 4.73 -12.61 -3.01
CA ILE A 166 4.26 -12.72 -4.40
C ILE A 166 5.18 -13.66 -5.20
N ILE A 167 6.50 -13.47 -5.09
CA ILE A 167 7.49 -14.29 -5.78
C ILE A 167 7.51 -15.72 -5.24
N LYS A 168 7.53 -15.88 -3.92
CA LYS A 168 7.56 -17.18 -3.23
C LYS A 168 6.38 -18.06 -3.63
N HIS A 169 5.18 -17.48 -3.69
CA HIS A 169 3.95 -18.19 -4.03
C HIS A 169 3.66 -18.21 -5.54
N LYS A 170 4.54 -17.61 -6.37
CA LYS A 170 4.39 -17.50 -7.84
C LYS A 170 3.04 -16.92 -8.25
N LEU A 171 2.56 -15.92 -7.52
CA LEU A 171 1.28 -15.28 -7.78
C LEU A 171 1.32 -14.50 -9.10
N SER A 172 0.29 -14.66 -9.91
CA SER A 172 0.15 -13.85 -11.12
C SER A 172 -0.10 -12.38 -10.77
N LEU A 173 0.62 -11.50 -11.46
CA LEU A 173 0.64 -10.07 -11.17
C LEU A 173 0.10 -9.26 -12.35
N LYS A 174 -0.72 -8.25 -12.08
CA LYS A 174 -1.12 -7.21 -13.04
C LYS A 174 -0.79 -5.83 -12.51
N ILE A 175 -0.24 -4.97 -13.39
CA ILE A 175 0.05 -3.58 -13.08
C ILE A 175 -1.01 -2.71 -13.73
N ILE A 176 -1.65 -1.83 -12.94
CA ILE A 176 -2.61 -0.84 -13.42
C ILE A 176 -1.97 0.55 -13.34
N ASN A 177 -1.92 1.25 -14.44
CA ASN A 177 -1.32 2.57 -14.51
C ASN A 177 -2.36 3.65 -14.12
N TRP A 178 -2.16 4.27 -12.98
CA TRP A 178 -2.92 5.41 -12.48
C TRP A 178 -2.24 6.73 -12.88
N LYS A 179 -2.36 7.09 -14.15
CA LYS A 179 -1.63 8.22 -14.78
C LYS A 179 -1.85 9.57 -14.11
N ASN A 180 -3.01 9.76 -13.49
CA ASN A 180 -3.42 11.03 -12.89
C ASN A 180 -3.18 11.06 -11.38
N VAL A 181 -3.06 9.89 -10.75
CA VAL A 181 -2.95 9.76 -9.30
C VAL A 181 -1.49 9.87 -8.88
N GLU A 182 -1.25 10.60 -7.82
CA GLU A 182 0.06 10.76 -7.20
C GLU A 182 -0.06 10.82 -5.68
N ASN A 183 1.01 10.44 -4.96
CA ASN A 183 1.09 10.65 -3.52
C ASN A 183 1.43 12.11 -3.20
N ASP A 184 0.88 12.64 -2.10
CA ASP A 184 1.24 13.95 -1.58
C ASP A 184 2.52 13.87 -0.74
N PHE A 185 3.67 14.08 -1.38
CA PHE A 185 4.97 14.06 -0.69
C PHE A 185 5.29 15.30 0.15
N HIS A 186 4.32 16.19 0.43
CA HIS A 186 4.61 17.41 1.17
C HIS A 186 5.14 17.16 2.59
N GLN A 187 4.74 16.08 3.23
CA GLN A 187 5.28 15.67 4.54
C GLN A 187 6.59 14.87 4.44
N GLU A 188 6.83 14.20 3.31
CA GLU A 188 8.01 13.34 3.13
C GLU A 188 9.28 14.10 2.75
N LYS A 189 9.20 15.30 2.15
CA LYS A 189 10.40 16.05 1.76
C LYS A 189 11.28 16.38 2.95
N ASP A 190 10.69 16.83 4.06
CA ASP A 190 11.45 17.12 5.28
C ASP A 190 11.91 15.82 5.96
N TRP A 191 11.08 14.76 5.92
CA TRP A 191 11.42 13.45 6.46
C TRP A 191 12.49 12.76 5.62
N PHE A 192 12.39 12.79 4.27
CA PHE A 192 13.40 12.22 3.37
C PHE A 192 14.76 12.91 3.54
N LEU A 193 14.80 14.23 3.64
CA LEU A 193 16.02 14.97 3.89
C LEU A 193 16.57 14.73 5.31
N ALA A 194 15.70 14.64 6.31
CA ALA A 194 16.07 14.30 7.68
C ALA A 194 16.54 12.86 7.78
N TRP A 195 15.83 11.93 7.12
CA TRP A 195 16.20 10.52 7.00
C TRP A 195 17.52 10.37 6.24
N TRP A 196 17.70 11.08 5.12
CA TRP A 196 18.93 11.07 4.33
C TRP A 196 20.13 11.56 5.14
N ARG A 197 19.97 12.65 5.89
CA ARG A 197 21.00 13.21 6.79
C ARG A 197 21.30 12.27 7.96
N LYS A 198 20.29 11.67 8.57
CA LYS A 198 20.42 10.74 9.70
C LYS A 198 21.05 9.41 9.28
N ASN A 199 20.86 9.01 8.03
CA ASN A 199 21.30 7.71 7.50
C ASN A 199 22.53 7.79 6.57
N LEU A 200 23.24 8.92 6.51
CA LEU A 200 24.52 9.03 5.78
C LEU A 200 25.54 7.91 6.15
N LYS A 201 25.51 7.42 7.41
CA LYS A 201 26.29 6.25 7.81
C LYS A 201 25.78 4.93 7.18
N ILE A 202 24.47 4.81 6.99
CA ILE A 202 23.85 3.65 6.34
C ILE A 202 24.18 3.66 4.84
N TRP A 203 24.15 4.83 4.18
CA TRP A 203 24.55 4.95 2.77
C TRP A 203 26.01 4.57 2.54
N LYS A 204 26.92 4.92 3.46
CA LYS A 204 28.30 4.42 3.41
C LYS A 204 28.39 2.90 3.54
N ASN A 205 27.50 2.27 4.31
CA ASN A 205 27.40 0.82 4.42
C ASN A 205 26.67 0.19 3.22
N ILE A 206 25.66 0.85 2.64
CA ILE A 206 24.95 0.39 1.43
C ILE A 206 25.88 0.42 0.22
N LEU A 207 26.72 1.44 0.07
CA LEU A 207 27.74 1.51 -0.97
C LEU A 207 28.83 0.39 -0.80
N LYS A 208 29.02 -0.11 0.40
CA LYS A 208 29.85 -1.31 0.66
C LYS A 208 29.16 -2.62 0.25
N HIS A 209 27.84 -2.62 0.11
CA HIS A 209 27.05 -3.82 -0.20
C HIS A 209 26.33 -3.69 -1.54
N TRP A 210 27.05 -3.77 -2.66
CA TRP A 210 26.50 -3.94 -4.02
C TRP A 210 25.41 -5.02 -4.10
N TRP A 211 25.40 -5.96 -3.14
CA TRP A 211 24.39 -7.00 -2.97
C TRP A 211 22.97 -6.49 -2.82
N TRP A 212 22.75 -5.32 -2.24
CA TRP A 212 21.39 -4.76 -2.05
C TRP A 212 20.78 -4.29 -3.39
N PHE A 213 21.55 -3.61 -4.24
CA PHE A 213 21.14 -3.26 -5.60
C PHE A 213 20.89 -4.50 -6.47
N PHE A 214 21.75 -5.50 -6.36
CA PHE A 214 21.59 -6.77 -7.06
C PHE A 214 20.33 -7.51 -6.59
N TRP A 215 20.04 -7.45 -5.29
CA TRP A 215 18.86 -8.08 -4.71
C TRP A 215 17.55 -7.40 -5.15
N ILE A 216 17.48 -6.06 -5.13
CA ILE A 216 16.33 -5.30 -5.68
C ILE A 216 16.17 -5.57 -7.17
N TYR A 217 17.28 -5.57 -7.94
CA TYR A 217 17.27 -5.89 -9.36
C TYR A 217 16.69 -7.29 -9.59
N LYS A 218 17.16 -8.29 -8.87
CA LYS A 218 16.67 -9.66 -8.93
C LYS A 218 15.18 -9.75 -8.57
N MET A 219 14.76 -9.10 -7.50
CA MET A 219 13.35 -9.08 -7.08
C MET A 219 12.46 -8.49 -8.17
N ASN A 220 12.84 -7.36 -8.76
CA ASN A 220 12.08 -6.76 -9.87
C ASN A 220 12.03 -7.67 -11.10
N PHE A 221 13.15 -8.31 -11.44
CA PHE A 221 13.21 -9.26 -12.55
C PHE A 221 12.28 -10.46 -12.31
N ASP A 222 12.23 -10.97 -11.09
CA ASP A 222 11.35 -12.07 -10.72
C ASP A 222 9.87 -11.64 -10.72
N LEU A 223 9.55 -10.43 -10.27
CA LEU A 223 8.20 -9.86 -10.39
C LEU A 223 7.78 -9.69 -11.86
N ILE A 224 8.70 -9.24 -12.73
CA ILE A 224 8.44 -9.10 -14.17
C ILE A 224 7.99 -10.42 -14.81
N LYS A 225 8.56 -11.56 -14.39
CA LYS A 225 8.17 -12.88 -14.90
C LYS A 225 6.73 -13.27 -14.54
N LEU A 226 6.20 -12.70 -13.46
CA LEU A 226 4.84 -12.98 -12.97
C LEU A 226 3.78 -12.07 -13.59
N LEU A 227 4.20 -11.06 -14.41
CA LEU A 227 3.25 -10.19 -15.11
C LEU A 227 2.43 -10.98 -16.11
N LYS A 228 1.12 -10.91 -15.94
CA LYS A 228 0.18 -11.32 -16.99
C LYS A 228 0.03 -10.21 -18.03
N LYS A 229 0.03 -10.60 -19.29
CA LYS A 229 -0.22 -9.71 -20.43
C LYS A 229 -1.65 -9.20 -20.46
#